data_12b0f39cff4512e6ac4ce75d28b0eaac
#
_entry.id   12b0f39cff4512e6ac4ce75d28b0eaac
#
_cell.length_a   1.000
_cell.length_b   1.000
_cell.length_c   1.000
_cell.angle_alpha   90.00
_cell.angle_beta   90.00
_cell.angle_gamma   90.00
#
_symmetry.space_group_name_H-M   'P 1'
#
loop_
_entity.id
_entity.type
_entity.pdbx_description
1 polymer ?
#
loop_
_entity_poly.entity_id
_entity_poly.type
_entity_poly.pdbx_seq_one_letter_code
_entity_poly.pdbx_strand_id
1 'polypeptide(L)'
;SSSAASDVYKRQVLMDWLQNKIWPAEAGLNDEDIYWGTMLSIAEMLKTGTTCFADMYFAMDKVAQAVNETGIRASLSRGLVGLTPDADEKLQDNEMLFKNWHGKADGRIRVMFGPHAPYTCPVPYLKKVVAKAGELNAEIHMHLCETAGEVSDCVKEHNMTPIKLMNSLDMFDCGTLAAHCVHVSEADLDIMADKKVRVAHNPQSNLKLASGIAPVPA
;
A
#
# COMPACT_ATOMS: atom_id res chain seq x y z
N SER A 1 4.22 27.62 20.81
CA SER A 1 5.35 27.25 20.03
C SER A 1 5.16 25.91 19.33
N SER A 2 5.17 25.94 18.01
CA SER A 2 4.85 24.84 17.11
C SER A 2 5.89 23.70 17.08
N SER A 3 7.10 23.90 17.63
CA SER A 3 8.16 22.90 17.62
C SER A 3 7.92 21.71 18.56
N ALA A 4 7.33 21.94 19.74
CA ALA A 4 7.05 20.86 20.70
C ALA A 4 5.96 19.90 20.22
N ALA A 5 4.93 20.40 19.52
CA ALA A 5 3.90 19.56 18.93
C ALA A 5 4.46 18.66 17.79
N SER A 6 5.36 19.21 16.97
CA SER A 6 6.00 18.44 15.89
C SER A 6 6.93 17.33 16.40
N ASP A 7 7.58 17.54 17.57
CA ASP A 7 8.49 16.54 18.15
C ASP A 7 7.74 15.39 18.84
N VAL A 8 6.52 15.63 19.34
CA VAL A 8 5.66 14.57 19.88
C VAL A 8 5.16 13.66 18.77
N TYR A 9 4.87 14.20 17.58
CA TYR A 9 4.44 13.38 16.41
C TYR A 9 5.59 12.65 15.72
N LYS A 10 6.83 13.07 15.87
CA LYS A 10 8.01 12.46 15.22
C LYS A 10 8.47 11.13 15.83
N ARG A 11 7.82 10.61 16.88
CA ARG A 11 8.22 9.38 17.57
C ARG A 11 7.05 8.41 17.84
N GLN A 12 5.92 8.56 17.17
CA GLN A 12 4.80 7.64 17.34
C GLN A 12 5.07 6.33 16.63
N VAL A 13 5.00 5.21 17.37
CA VAL A 13 4.98 3.87 16.80
C VAL A 13 3.79 3.76 15.84
N LEU A 14 4.02 3.22 14.64
CA LEU A 14 3.01 3.13 13.57
C LEU A 14 1.63 2.68 14.08
N MET A 15 1.55 1.59 14.84
CA MET A 15 0.28 1.05 15.32
C MET A 15 -0.46 1.98 16.28
N ASP A 16 0.27 2.66 17.19
CA ASP A 16 -0.32 3.64 18.09
C ASP A 16 -0.91 4.84 17.32
N TRP A 17 -0.19 5.30 16.31
CA TRP A 17 -0.66 6.38 15.43
C TRP A 17 -1.89 6.00 14.63
N LEU A 18 -1.91 4.81 14.03
CA LEU A 18 -3.06 4.30 13.27
C LEU A 18 -4.30 4.18 14.15
N GLN A 19 -4.19 3.50 15.31
CA GLN A 19 -5.33 3.21 16.19
C GLN A 19 -5.90 4.45 16.86
N ASN A 20 -5.05 5.37 17.30
CA ASN A 20 -5.46 6.50 18.14
C ASN A 20 -5.68 7.81 17.38
N LYS A 21 -5.23 7.91 16.12
CA LYS A 21 -5.33 9.14 15.32
C LYS A 21 -5.96 8.92 13.95
N ILE A 22 -5.45 7.96 13.17
CA ILE A 22 -5.86 7.82 11.77
C ILE A 22 -7.22 7.14 11.65
N TRP A 23 -7.39 5.94 12.17
CA TRP A 23 -8.66 5.21 12.02
C TRP A 23 -9.88 5.95 12.59
N PRO A 24 -9.80 6.63 13.77
CA PRO A 24 -10.90 7.48 14.21
C PRO A 24 -11.21 8.65 13.29
N ALA A 25 -10.19 9.26 12.68
CA ALA A 25 -10.40 10.34 11.71
C ALA A 25 -11.00 9.80 10.40
N GLU A 26 -10.51 8.68 9.90
CA GLU A 26 -10.99 8.04 8.67
C GLU A 26 -12.45 7.57 8.76
N ALA A 27 -12.88 7.14 9.96
CA ALA A 27 -14.27 6.74 10.19
C ALA A 27 -15.29 7.86 9.95
N GLY A 28 -14.85 9.11 9.93
CA GLY A 28 -15.70 10.28 9.64
C GLY A 28 -15.68 10.75 8.19
N LEU A 29 -14.82 10.17 7.34
CA LEU A 29 -14.68 10.59 5.95
C LEU A 29 -15.76 9.97 5.07
N ASN A 30 -16.22 10.74 4.09
CA ASN A 30 -17.10 10.30 3.03
C ASN A 30 -16.43 10.42 1.65
N ASP A 31 -17.09 9.96 0.61
CA ASP A 31 -16.60 9.95 -0.77
C ASP A 31 -16.20 11.34 -1.29
N GLU A 32 -16.92 12.39 -0.87
CA GLU A 32 -16.64 13.77 -1.30
C GLU A 32 -15.36 14.29 -0.62
N ASP A 33 -15.16 13.95 0.65
CA ASP A 33 -13.92 14.28 1.38
C ASP A 33 -12.70 13.65 0.71
N ILE A 34 -12.81 12.38 0.28
CA ILE A 34 -11.76 11.68 -0.45
C ILE A 34 -11.47 12.34 -1.79
N TYR A 35 -12.52 12.70 -2.54
CA TYR A 35 -12.34 13.40 -3.82
C TYR A 35 -11.60 14.74 -3.65
N TRP A 36 -12.06 15.60 -2.75
CA TRP A 36 -11.44 16.91 -2.57
C TRP A 36 -10.05 16.84 -1.91
N GLY A 37 -9.84 15.91 -0.99
CA GLY A 37 -8.53 15.62 -0.43
C GLY A 37 -7.54 15.16 -1.50
N THR A 38 -7.99 14.31 -2.41
CA THR A 38 -7.19 13.86 -3.58
C THR A 38 -6.88 15.02 -4.51
N MET A 39 -7.86 15.88 -4.85
CA MET A 39 -7.65 17.05 -5.69
C MET A 39 -6.60 17.99 -5.10
N LEU A 40 -6.66 18.25 -3.78
CA LEU A 40 -5.67 19.08 -3.09
C LEU A 40 -4.28 18.42 -3.15
N SER A 41 -4.18 17.15 -2.84
CA SER A 41 -2.91 16.40 -2.88
C SER A 41 -2.31 16.38 -4.28
N ILE A 42 -3.12 16.22 -5.33
CA ILE A 42 -2.67 16.29 -6.73
C ILE A 42 -2.14 17.68 -7.05
N ALA A 43 -2.82 18.75 -6.63
CA ALA A 43 -2.35 20.11 -6.83
C ALA A 43 -0.98 20.36 -6.19
N GLU A 44 -0.77 19.86 -4.96
CA GLU A 44 0.53 19.93 -4.26
C GLU A 44 1.60 19.11 -4.99
N MET A 45 1.28 17.88 -5.39
CA MET A 45 2.19 17.01 -6.17
C MET A 45 2.65 17.68 -7.46
N LEU A 46 1.74 18.21 -8.25
CA LEU A 46 2.06 18.88 -9.52
C LEU A 46 2.93 20.12 -9.30
N LYS A 47 2.65 20.91 -8.26
CA LYS A 47 3.47 22.10 -7.90
C LYS A 47 4.88 21.74 -7.49
N THR A 48 5.08 20.55 -6.94
CA THR A 48 6.40 20.06 -6.48
C THR A 48 7.10 19.16 -7.50
N GLY A 49 6.51 18.95 -8.68
CA GLY A 49 7.11 18.19 -9.77
C GLY A 49 6.79 16.70 -9.77
N THR A 50 5.89 16.24 -8.91
CA THR A 50 5.41 14.84 -8.93
C THR A 50 4.42 14.65 -10.07
N THR A 51 4.69 13.70 -10.97
CA THR A 51 3.87 13.44 -12.17
C THR A 51 3.13 12.10 -12.12
N CYS A 52 3.42 11.27 -11.13
CA CYS A 52 2.80 9.97 -10.93
C CYS A 52 2.82 9.61 -9.44
N PHE A 53 1.76 8.98 -8.96
CA PHE A 53 1.72 8.46 -7.59
C PHE A 53 1.14 7.05 -7.54
N ALA A 54 1.45 6.31 -6.46
CA ALA A 54 0.78 5.07 -6.10
C ALA A 54 -0.04 5.31 -4.84
N ASP A 55 -1.27 4.81 -4.83
CA ASP A 55 -2.19 4.99 -3.71
C ASP A 55 -2.89 3.68 -3.35
N MET A 56 -3.08 3.48 -2.05
CA MET A 56 -3.83 2.36 -1.49
C MET A 56 -4.76 2.91 -0.41
N TYR A 57 -6.04 3.03 -0.74
CA TYR A 57 -7.01 3.62 0.18
C TYR A 57 -8.43 3.05 -0.02
N PHE A 58 -9.44 3.74 0.49
CA PHE A 58 -10.85 3.44 0.21
C PHE A 58 -11.46 4.51 -0.73
N ALA A 59 -12.69 4.31 -1.21
CA ALA A 59 -13.37 5.17 -2.17
C ALA A 59 -12.51 5.48 -3.43
N MET A 60 -11.78 4.47 -3.94
CA MET A 60 -10.78 4.66 -5.00
C MET A 60 -11.39 5.06 -6.35
N ASP A 61 -12.69 4.87 -6.56
CA ASP A 61 -13.40 5.44 -7.72
C ASP A 61 -13.36 6.97 -7.70
N LYS A 62 -13.43 7.59 -6.53
CA LYS A 62 -13.31 9.06 -6.38
C LYS A 62 -11.88 9.56 -6.64
N VAL A 63 -10.89 8.78 -6.20
CA VAL A 63 -9.48 9.05 -6.53
C VAL A 63 -9.27 8.92 -8.05
N ALA A 64 -9.80 7.87 -8.67
CA ALA A 64 -9.70 7.67 -10.12
C ALA A 64 -10.37 8.78 -10.91
N GLN A 65 -11.52 9.29 -10.44
CA GLN A 65 -12.20 10.45 -11.00
C GLN A 65 -11.29 11.69 -10.96
N ALA A 66 -10.71 12.02 -9.80
CA ALA A 66 -9.80 13.14 -9.64
C ALA A 66 -8.56 13.03 -10.55
N VAL A 67 -7.99 11.81 -10.66
CA VAL A 67 -6.87 11.53 -11.58
C VAL A 67 -7.26 11.77 -13.05
N ASN A 68 -8.45 11.30 -13.45
CA ASN A 68 -8.93 11.48 -14.81
C ASN A 68 -9.11 12.97 -15.15
N GLU A 69 -9.66 13.77 -14.25
CA GLU A 69 -9.94 15.19 -14.44
C GLU A 69 -8.67 16.05 -14.44
N THR A 70 -7.70 15.74 -13.57
CA THR A 70 -6.48 16.53 -13.43
C THR A 70 -5.39 16.20 -14.44
N GLY A 71 -5.44 15.04 -15.06
CA GLY A 71 -4.46 14.61 -16.05
C GLY A 71 -3.17 13.99 -15.47
N ILE A 72 -3.02 13.88 -14.15
CA ILE A 72 -1.90 13.19 -13.52
C ILE A 72 -1.93 11.68 -13.81
N ARG A 73 -0.83 10.97 -13.56
CA ARG A 73 -0.77 9.51 -13.60
C ARG A 73 -0.90 8.90 -12.21
N ALA A 74 -1.57 7.77 -12.12
CA ALA A 74 -1.68 7.05 -10.85
C ALA A 74 -1.72 5.54 -11.01
N SER A 75 -1.21 4.84 -10.00
CA SER A 75 -1.43 3.43 -9.74
C SER A 75 -2.30 3.30 -8.49
N LEU A 76 -3.52 2.83 -8.64
CA LEU A 76 -4.55 2.86 -7.62
C LEU A 76 -4.85 1.45 -7.11
N SER A 77 -5.08 1.30 -5.82
CA SER A 77 -5.42 0.04 -5.18
C SER A 77 -6.48 0.24 -4.12
N ARG A 78 -7.53 -0.58 -4.11
CA ARG A 78 -8.43 -0.65 -2.95
C ARG A 78 -7.68 -1.33 -1.80
N GLY A 79 -7.56 -0.68 -0.65
CA GLY A 79 -6.97 -1.28 0.54
C GLY A 79 -7.80 -2.48 1.03
N LEU A 80 -7.18 -3.66 1.04
CA LEU A 80 -7.81 -4.92 1.40
C LEU A 80 -7.31 -5.36 2.78
N VAL A 81 -8.23 -5.57 3.72
CA VAL A 81 -7.96 -6.08 5.06
C VAL A 81 -8.76 -7.37 5.25
N GLY A 82 -8.05 -8.49 5.39
CA GLY A 82 -8.65 -9.82 5.43
C GLY A 82 -9.23 -10.23 6.80
N LEU A 83 -9.04 -9.39 7.82
CA LEU A 83 -9.52 -9.65 9.20
C LEU A 83 -10.92 -9.07 9.47
N THR A 84 -11.52 -8.37 8.51
CA THR A 84 -12.83 -7.75 8.68
C THR A 84 -13.93 -8.59 8.04
N PRO A 85 -15.19 -8.54 8.55
CA PRO A 85 -16.29 -9.33 8.00
C PRO A 85 -16.61 -9.05 6.51
N ASP A 86 -16.29 -7.84 6.04
CA ASP A 86 -16.48 -7.34 4.67
C ASP A 86 -15.27 -7.59 3.74
N ALA A 87 -14.35 -8.45 4.14
CA ALA A 87 -13.11 -8.69 3.38
C ALA A 87 -13.37 -9.16 1.94
N ASP A 88 -14.32 -10.09 1.74
CA ASP A 88 -14.65 -10.60 0.40
C ASP A 88 -15.37 -9.53 -0.45
N GLU A 89 -16.17 -8.65 0.15
CA GLU A 89 -16.80 -7.50 -0.52
C GLU A 89 -15.74 -6.51 -0.99
N LYS A 90 -14.79 -6.15 -0.13
CA LYS A 90 -13.66 -5.28 -0.51
C LYS A 90 -12.81 -5.85 -1.66
N LEU A 91 -12.65 -7.18 -1.70
CA LEU A 91 -11.98 -7.83 -2.83
C LEU A 91 -12.76 -7.67 -4.13
N GLN A 92 -14.10 -7.78 -4.07
CA GLN A 92 -14.97 -7.50 -5.21
C GLN A 92 -14.91 -6.02 -5.62
N ASP A 93 -14.87 -5.09 -4.66
CA ASP A 93 -14.67 -3.65 -4.95
C ASP A 93 -13.37 -3.40 -5.72
N ASN A 94 -12.26 -4.05 -5.32
CA ASN A 94 -11.00 -3.92 -6.06
C ASN A 94 -11.11 -4.50 -7.49
N GLU A 95 -11.80 -5.62 -7.66
CA GLU A 95 -12.07 -6.20 -8.97
C GLU A 95 -12.90 -5.24 -9.84
N MET A 96 -13.93 -4.61 -9.29
CA MET A 96 -14.75 -3.61 -10.00
C MET A 96 -13.93 -2.35 -10.32
N LEU A 97 -13.10 -1.87 -9.40
CA LEU A 97 -12.18 -0.77 -9.64
C LEU A 97 -11.26 -1.08 -10.83
N PHE A 98 -10.71 -2.30 -10.88
CA PHE A 98 -9.87 -2.74 -11.99
C PHE A 98 -10.63 -2.72 -13.33
N LYS A 99 -11.82 -3.31 -13.37
CA LYS A 99 -12.66 -3.35 -14.59
C LYS A 99 -13.06 -1.97 -15.08
N ASN A 100 -13.35 -1.06 -14.16
CA ASN A 100 -13.84 0.28 -14.49
C ASN A 100 -12.72 1.24 -14.90
N TRP A 101 -11.54 1.15 -14.27
CA TRP A 101 -10.52 2.19 -14.34
C TRP A 101 -9.17 1.76 -14.88
N HIS A 102 -8.82 0.46 -14.90
CA HIS A 102 -7.52 0.05 -15.41
C HIS A 102 -7.37 0.41 -16.90
N GLY A 103 -6.31 1.13 -17.23
CA GLY A 103 -6.02 1.59 -18.58
C GLY A 103 -6.85 2.80 -19.05
N LYS A 104 -7.77 3.33 -18.21
CA LYS A 104 -8.55 4.54 -18.54
C LYS A 104 -7.69 5.81 -18.50
N ALA A 105 -8.33 6.94 -18.83
CA ALA A 105 -7.68 8.24 -18.91
C ALA A 105 -6.43 8.20 -19.83
N ASP A 106 -6.56 7.66 -21.04
CA ASP A 106 -5.46 7.49 -22.01
C ASP A 106 -4.26 6.69 -21.43
N GLY A 107 -4.55 5.66 -20.63
CA GLY A 107 -3.55 4.79 -20.00
C GLY A 107 -2.86 5.40 -18.78
N ARG A 108 -3.33 6.56 -18.28
CA ARG A 108 -2.75 7.23 -17.11
C ARG A 108 -3.15 6.57 -15.79
N ILE A 109 -4.24 5.81 -15.76
CA ILE A 109 -4.69 5.07 -14.58
C ILE A 109 -4.30 3.61 -14.71
N ARG A 110 -3.53 3.12 -13.75
CA ARG A 110 -3.30 1.70 -13.50
C ARG A 110 -4.02 1.30 -12.23
N VAL A 111 -4.54 0.09 -12.18
CA VAL A 111 -5.15 -0.46 -10.96
C VAL A 111 -4.41 -1.74 -10.61
N MET A 112 -4.07 -1.86 -9.32
CA MET A 112 -3.44 -3.02 -8.72
C MET A 112 -4.37 -3.60 -7.64
N PHE A 113 -4.16 -4.83 -7.22
CA PHE A 113 -4.79 -5.35 -6.02
C PHE A 113 -3.99 -4.92 -4.79
N GLY A 114 -4.70 -4.44 -3.76
CA GLY A 114 -4.09 -3.78 -2.60
C GLY A 114 -4.22 -4.53 -1.28
N PRO A 115 -3.72 -5.79 -1.11
CA PRO A 115 -3.64 -6.38 0.23
C PRO A 115 -2.74 -5.51 1.10
N HIS A 116 -3.30 -5.04 2.23
CA HIS A 116 -2.67 -3.97 3.01
C HIS A 116 -1.27 -4.35 3.51
N ALA A 117 -1.19 -5.41 4.32
CA ALA A 117 0.06 -5.89 4.91
C ALA A 117 -0.09 -7.36 5.37
N PRO A 118 1.00 -8.10 5.62
CA PRO A 118 0.93 -9.48 6.09
C PRO A 118 0.13 -9.65 7.38
N TYR A 119 0.27 -8.72 8.32
CA TYR A 119 -0.40 -8.75 9.61
C TYR A 119 -1.90 -8.38 9.58
N THR A 120 -2.39 -7.85 8.48
CA THR A 120 -3.83 -7.54 8.27
C THR A 120 -4.51 -8.47 7.28
N CYS A 121 -3.75 -9.28 6.57
CA CYS A 121 -4.23 -10.18 5.54
C CYS A 121 -3.78 -11.61 5.83
N PRO A 122 -4.61 -12.45 6.48
CA PRO A 122 -4.27 -13.85 6.72
C PRO A 122 -4.00 -14.62 5.42
N VAL A 123 -3.15 -15.65 5.49
CA VAL A 123 -2.75 -16.47 4.33
C VAL A 123 -3.92 -16.96 3.46
N PRO A 124 -5.05 -17.46 4.02
CA PRO A 124 -6.19 -17.85 3.19
C PRO A 124 -6.78 -16.70 2.36
N TYR A 125 -6.76 -15.50 2.91
CA TYR A 125 -7.24 -14.31 2.19
C TYR A 125 -6.24 -13.86 1.12
N LEU A 126 -4.94 -13.85 1.45
CA LEU A 126 -3.89 -13.54 0.48
C LEU A 126 -3.95 -14.47 -0.74
N LYS A 127 -4.21 -15.76 -0.55
CA LYS A 127 -4.40 -16.72 -1.65
C LYS A 127 -5.57 -16.34 -2.56
N LYS A 128 -6.69 -15.85 -2.00
CA LYS A 128 -7.82 -15.34 -2.79
C LYS A 128 -7.41 -14.11 -3.61
N VAL A 129 -6.67 -13.18 -3.00
CA VAL A 129 -6.19 -11.96 -3.67
C VAL A 129 -5.25 -12.31 -4.82
N VAL A 130 -4.24 -13.17 -4.58
CA VAL A 130 -3.30 -13.62 -5.61
C VAL A 130 -4.01 -14.32 -6.77
N ALA A 131 -4.95 -15.23 -6.47
CA ALA A 131 -5.72 -15.91 -7.49
C ALA A 131 -6.52 -14.91 -8.35
N LYS A 132 -7.17 -13.93 -7.71
CA LYS A 132 -7.96 -12.92 -8.42
C LYS A 132 -7.08 -11.98 -9.25
N ALA A 133 -5.93 -11.56 -8.73
CA ALA A 133 -4.95 -10.78 -9.49
C ALA A 133 -4.43 -11.55 -10.71
N GLY A 134 -4.12 -12.83 -10.54
CA GLY A 134 -3.69 -13.70 -11.63
C GLY A 134 -4.76 -13.88 -12.72
N GLU A 135 -6.04 -14.11 -12.35
CA GLU A 135 -7.16 -14.19 -13.29
C GLU A 135 -7.29 -12.95 -14.18
N LEU A 136 -7.01 -11.78 -13.64
CA LEU A 136 -7.13 -10.49 -14.34
C LEU A 136 -5.81 -9.99 -14.95
N ASN A 137 -4.72 -10.74 -14.78
CA ASN A 137 -3.38 -10.30 -15.12
C ASN A 137 -3.06 -8.91 -14.50
N ALA A 138 -3.48 -8.73 -13.26
CA ALA A 138 -3.29 -7.51 -12.49
C ALA A 138 -2.08 -7.63 -11.55
N GLU A 139 -1.42 -6.52 -11.31
CA GLU A 139 -0.30 -6.42 -10.37
C GLU A 139 -0.81 -6.25 -8.93
N ILE A 140 0.07 -6.44 -7.95
CA ILE A 140 -0.23 -6.31 -6.52
C ILE A 140 0.59 -5.17 -5.90
N HIS A 141 -0.04 -4.38 -5.03
CA HIS A 141 0.59 -3.36 -4.20
C HIS A 141 0.41 -3.76 -2.73
N MET A 142 1.48 -3.81 -1.95
CA MET A 142 1.46 -4.24 -0.55
C MET A 142 2.53 -3.53 0.28
N HIS A 143 2.25 -3.25 1.57
CA HIS A 143 3.28 -2.80 2.53
C HIS A 143 4.02 -4.03 3.05
N LEU A 144 5.35 -4.04 2.92
CA LEU A 144 6.18 -5.18 3.31
C LEU A 144 7.40 -4.73 4.11
N CYS A 145 7.68 -5.44 5.19
CA CYS A 145 8.86 -5.26 6.02
C CYS A 145 9.06 -3.80 6.49
N GLU A 146 7.96 -3.10 6.79
CA GLU A 146 8.02 -1.71 7.25
C GLU A 146 8.65 -1.61 8.62
N THR A 147 8.26 -2.47 9.56
CA THR A 147 8.74 -2.44 10.94
C THR A 147 9.43 -3.74 11.35
N ALA A 148 10.39 -3.64 12.29
CA ALA A 148 11.04 -4.80 12.87
C ALA A 148 10.03 -5.74 13.56
N GLY A 149 8.97 -5.17 14.15
CA GLY A 149 7.86 -5.91 14.76
C GLY A 149 7.13 -6.78 13.75
N GLU A 150 6.73 -6.22 12.61
CA GLU A 150 6.11 -6.97 11.51
C GLU A 150 6.95 -8.19 11.12
N VAL A 151 8.25 -7.99 10.90
CA VAL A 151 9.14 -9.09 10.49
C VAL A 151 9.25 -10.14 11.58
N SER A 152 9.46 -9.71 12.85
CA SER A 152 9.61 -10.65 13.97
C SER A 152 8.34 -11.48 14.22
N ASP A 153 7.18 -10.86 14.09
CA ASP A 153 5.90 -11.55 14.31
C ASP A 153 5.57 -12.50 13.15
N CYS A 154 5.85 -12.12 11.92
CA CYS A 154 5.74 -13.01 10.76
C CYS A 154 6.67 -14.23 10.90
N VAL A 155 7.91 -14.03 11.35
CA VAL A 155 8.84 -15.16 11.60
C VAL A 155 8.34 -16.07 12.72
N LYS A 156 7.80 -15.53 13.81
CA LYS A 156 7.23 -16.35 14.90
C LYS A 156 6.03 -17.17 14.44
N GLU A 157 5.14 -16.57 13.64
CA GLU A 157 3.90 -17.21 13.21
C GLU A 157 4.12 -18.20 12.07
N HIS A 158 4.94 -17.84 11.09
CA HIS A 158 5.09 -18.59 9.84
C HIS A 158 6.46 -19.23 9.63
N ASN A 159 7.42 -19.00 10.54
CA ASN A 159 8.83 -19.38 10.37
C ASN A 159 9.46 -18.84 9.07
N MET A 160 8.98 -17.72 8.59
CA MET A 160 9.39 -17.04 7.34
C MET A 160 9.39 -15.54 7.52
N THR A 161 10.28 -14.83 6.82
CA THR A 161 10.16 -13.37 6.67
C THR A 161 8.93 -13.03 5.82
N PRO A 162 8.39 -11.79 5.89
CA PRO A 162 7.29 -11.39 5.02
C PRO A 162 7.58 -11.62 3.54
N ILE A 163 8.79 -11.34 3.07
CA ILE A 163 9.21 -11.58 1.69
C ILE A 163 9.15 -13.06 1.33
N LYS A 164 9.70 -13.94 2.17
CA LYS A 164 9.65 -15.40 1.94
C LYS A 164 8.22 -15.92 1.95
N LEU A 165 7.38 -15.42 2.86
CA LEU A 165 5.98 -15.80 2.93
C LEU A 165 5.25 -15.40 1.65
N MET A 166 5.37 -14.14 1.19
CA MET A 166 4.73 -13.68 -0.03
C MET A 166 5.22 -14.44 -1.27
N ASN A 167 6.52 -14.74 -1.33
CA ASN A 167 7.07 -15.57 -2.41
C ASN A 167 6.48 -16.99 -2.41
N SER A 168 6.27 -17.59 -1.24
CA SER A 168 5.65 -18.92 -1.10
C SER A 168 4.17 -18.98 -1.51
N LEU A 169 3.54 -17.83 -1.64
CA LEU A 169 2.15 -17.66 -2.09
C LEU A 169 2.06 -17.25 -3.58
N ASP A 170 3.17 -17.27 -4.31
CA ASP A 170 3.28 -16.86 -5.72
C ASP A 170 2.85 -15.40 -5.98
N MET A 171 2.83 -14.56 -4.92
CA MET A 171 2.39 -13.17 -5.04
C MET A 171 3.27 -12.37 -5.99
N PHE A 172 4.57 -12.60 -5.99
CA PHE A 172 5.51 -11.86 -6.82
C PHE A 172 5.40 -12.20 -8.31
N ASP A 173 4.80 -13.34 -8.65
CA ASP A 173 4.57 -13.74 -10.06
C ASP A 173 3.47 -12.90 -10.72
N CYS A 174 2.60 -12.26 -9.96
CA CYS A 174 1.65 -11.28 -10.46
C CYS A 174 2.30 -9.92 -10.82
N GLY A 175 3.58 -9.72 -10.48
CA GLY A 175 4.22 -8.40 -10.47
C GLY A 175 3.82 -7.58 -9.24
N THR A 176 4.80 -7.17 -8.44
CA THR A 176 4.51 -6.54 -7.14
C THR A 176 5.22 -5.20 -6.97
N LEU A 177 4.48 -4.25 -6.42
CA LEU A 177 5.01 -3.02 -5.83
C LEU A 177 4.98 -3.18 -4.31
N ALA A 178 6.16 -3.34 -3.70
CA ALA A 178 6.33 -3.43 -2.26
C ALA A 178 6.64 -2.05 -1.67
N ALA A 179 5.79 -1.55 -0.79
CA ALA A 179 6.04 -0.31 -0.09
C ALA A 179 6.94 -0.56 1.13
N HIS A 180 7.81 0.41 1.44
CA HIS A 180 8.73 0.49 2.56
C HIS A 180 9.99 -0.38 2.44
N CYS A 181 9.92 -1.69 2.60
CA CYS A 181 11.05 -2.64 2.59
C CYS A 181 12.23 -2.18 3.47
N VAL A 182 11.93 -1.75 4.70
CA VAL A 182 12.94 -1.23 5.65
C VAL A 182 13.75 -2.36 6.28
N HIS A 183 13.07 -3.43 6.73
CA HIS A 183 13.68 -4.54 7.48
C HIS A 183 13.77 -5.80 6.61
N VAL A 184 14.53 -5.73 5.52
CA VAL A 184 14.80 -6.85 4.62
C VAL A 184 16.20 -7.40 4.86
N SER A 185 16.37 -8.72 4.80
CA SER A 185 17.67 -9.39 4.85
C SER A 185 18.28 -9.52 3.44
N GLU A 186 19.57 -9.87 3.36
CA GLU A 186 20.22 -10.17 2.06
C GLU A 186 19.46 -11.27 1.29
N ALA A 187 19.05 -12.34 1.98
CA ALA A 187 18.26 -13.40 1.36
C ALA A 187 16.87 -12.95 0.87
N ASP A 188 16.28 -11.92 1.49
CA ASP A 188 15.04 -11.30 1.01
C ASP A 188 15.32 -10.45 -0.23
N LEU A 189 16.43 -9.72 -0.25
CA LEU A 189 16.85 -8.93 -1.42
C LEU A 189 17.12 -9.82 -2.64
N ASP A 190 17.75 -10.98 -2.45
CA ASP A 190 17.95 -11.97 -3.53
C ASP A 190 16.61 -12.43 -4.14
N ILE A 191 15.63 -12.75 -3.30
CA ILE A 191 14.28 -13.13 -3.77
C ILE A 191 13.63 -11.95 -4.52
N MET A 192 13.70 -10.74 -3.96
CA MET A 192 13.10 -9.56 -4.57
C MET A 192 13.74 -9.24 -5.94
N ALA A 193 15.04 -9.41 -6.05
CA ALA A 193 15.78 -9.21 -7.32
C ALA A 193 15.39 -10.28 -8.37
N ASP A 194 15.38 -11.56 -8.00
CA ASP A 194 14.98 -12.66 -8.89
C ASP A 194 13.55 -12.48 -9.41
N LYS A 195 12.62 -12.13 -8.51
CA LYS A 195 11.21 -11.90 -8.81
C LYS A 195 10.90 -10.50 -9.36
N LYS A 196 11.90 -9.65 -9.52
CA LYS A 196 11.75 -8.27 -10.04
C LYS A 196 10.73 -7.44 -9.26
N VAL A 197 10.72 -7.60 -7.94
CA VAL A 197 9.85 -6.82 -7.04
C VAL A 197 10.26 -5.35 -7.11
N ARG A 198 9.31 -4.49 -7.38
CA ARG A 198 9.53 -3.03 -7.38
C ARG A 198 9.31 -2.50 -5.98
N VAL A 199 10.14 -1.56 -5.54
CA VAL A 199 10.05 -0.99 -4.20
C VAL A 199 9.60 0.47 -4.28
N ALA A 200 8.55 0.82 -3.52
CA ALA A 200 8.21 2.20 -3.22
C ALA A 200 8.93 2.61 -1.94
N HIS A 201 10.02 3.35 -2.09
CA HIS A 201 10.78 3.87 -0.96
C HIS A 201 10.10 5.09 -0.35
N ASN A 202 9.72 5.02 0.94
CA ASN A 202 8.97 6.03 1.65
C ASN A 202 9.79 6.66 2.80
N PRO A 203 10.91 7.37 2.55
CA PRO A 203 11.84 7.79 3.60
C PRO A 203 11.20 8.72 4.63
N GLN A 204 10.32 9.62 4.20
CA GLN A 204 9.66 10.54 5.12
C GLN A 204 8.72 9.80 6.09
N SER A 205 7.92 8.85 5.58
CA SER A 205 7.05 8.00 6.39
C SER A 205 7.87 7.14 7.35
N ASN A 206 8.89 6.45 6.83
CA ASN A 206 9.76 5.56 7.60
C ASN A 206 10.41 6.28 8.78
N LEU A 207 10.91 7.50 8.56
CA LEU A 207 11.55 8.31 9.60
C LEU A 207 10.53 8.90 10.58
N LYS A 208 9.38 9.37 10.07
CA LYS A 208 8.32 9.97 10.91
C LYS A 208 7.73 8.95 11.88
N LEU A 209 7.53 7.72 11.42
CA LEU A 209 6.93 6.64 12.20
C LEU A 209 7.97 5.75 12.92
N ALA A 210 9.24 6.15 12.88
CA ALA A 210 10.35 5.44 13.50
C ALA A 210 10.50 3.98 13.00
N SER A 211 10.09 3.72 11.75
CA SER A 211 10.24 2.40 11.13
C SER A 211 11.70 2.07 10.81
N GLY A 212 12.53 3.08 10.47
CA GLY A 212 13.96 2.91 10.18
C GLY A 212 14.38 3.46 8.81
N ILE A 213 15.54 3.02 8.35
CA ILE A 213 16.12 3.41 7.06
C ILE A 213 16.22 2.17 6.18
N ALA A 214 15.56 2.20 5.02
CA ALA A 214 15.62 1.08 4.07
C ALA A 214 17.01 0.98 3.41
N PRO A 215 17.51 -0.22 3.10
CA PRO A 215 18.82 -0.45 2.50
C PRO A 215 18.82 -0.16 0.98
N VAL A 216 18.48 1.07 0.58
CA VAL A 216 18.32 1.46 -0.84
C VAL A 216 19.58 1.29 -1.70
N PRO A 217 20.83 1.44 -1.19
CA PRO A 217 22.03 1.23 -1.99
C PRO A 217 22.43 -0.23 -2.18
N ALA A 218 21.72 -1.17 -1.57
CA ALA A 218 22.05 -2.60 -1.61
C ALA A 218 21.67 -3.27 -2.94
#